data_ec6f86d7396d76144786efae415b7e1b
#
_entry.id   ec6f86d7396d76144786efae415b7e1b
#
_cell.length_a   1.000
_cell.length_b   1.000
_cell.length_c   1.000
_cell.angle_alpha   90.00
_cell.angle_beta   90.00
_cell.angle_gamma   90.00
#
_symmetry.space_group_name_H-M   'P 1'
#
loop_
_entity.id
_entity.type
_entity.pdbx_description
1 polymer ?
#
loop_
_entity_poly.entity_id
_entity_poly.type
_entity_poly.pdbx_seq_one_letter_code
_entity_poly.pdbx_strand_id
1 'polypeptide(L)'
;MTEDLDEEIVIVSEDCDFEEGEKVVYPHHGAGVVLKKESTELLGETREYLTIKILHNDMTVKVPTENAQSTGLRPVIDEDEIKKVISVLSDEVSDMPKNWNRRFKYNKEKIKTGNVFELAEVVRNLALREMEKGLSTGEKQMYTRAKKILASEFMYALDKDEEGAEELSLIHISEPTRRH
;
A
#
# COMPACT_ATOMS: atom_id res chain seq x y z
N MET A 1 3.30 14.39 -52.31
CA MET A 1 2.30 13.61 -51.62
C MET A 1 2.92 13.08 -50.36
N THR A 2 2.81 13.84 -49.31
CA THR A 2 3.10 13.37 -47.97
C THR A 2 1.77 12.87 -47.41
N GLU A 3 1.61 11.57 -47.35
CA GLU A 3 0.57 10.99 -46.52
C GLU A 3 1.00 11.25 -45.08
N ASP A 4 0.36 12.24 -44.47
CA ASP A 4 0.32 12.37 -43.04
C ASP A 4 -0.39 11.11 -42.53
N LEU A 5 0.42 10.15 -42.12
CA LEU A 5 -0.03 9.13 -41.22
C LEU A 5 -0.25 9.87 -39.89
N ASP A 6 -1.48 10.36 -39.75
CA ASP A 6 -2.03 10.58 -38.42
C ASP A 6 -1.94 9.22 -37.70
N GLU A 7 -0.81 8.98 -37.07
CA GLU A 7 -0.77 8.04 -35.98
C GLU A 7 -1.76 8.60 -34.96
N GLU A 8 -3.00 8.20 -35.08
CA GLU A 8 -3.92 8.22 -33.98
C GLU A 8 -3.17 7.51 -32.84
N ILE A 9 -2.57 8.31 -31.97
CA ILE A 9 -2.19 7.84 -30.66
C ILE A 9 -3.51 7.39 -30.04
N VAL A 10 -3.85 6.14 -30.24
CA VAL A 10 -4.84 5.46 -29.43
C VAL A 10 -4.24 5.49 -28.04
N ILE A 11 -4.54 6.56 -27.30
CA ILE A 11 -4.47 6.50 -25.85
C ILE A 11 -5.48 5.40 -25.52
N VAL A 12 -4.98 4.18 -25.46
CA VAL A 12 -5.68 3.12 -24.76
C VAL A 12 -5.76 3.70 -23.35
N SER A 13 -6.89 4.30 -23.03
CA SER A 13 -7.27 4.46 -21.64
C SER A 13 -7.16 3.04 -21.13
N GLU A 14 -6.10 2.77 -20.38
CA GLU A 14 -6.01 1.51 -19.68
C GLU A 14 -7.29 1.46 -18.89
N ASP A 15 -8.21 0.65 -19.37
CA ASP A 15 -9.51 0.48 -18.77
C ASP A 15 -9.24 0.19 -17.30
N CYS A 16 -9.86 0.96 -16.44
CA CYS A 16 -9.77 0.71 -15.01
C CYS A 16 -10.38 -0.66 -14.77
N ASP A 17 -9.54 -1.66 -14.62
CA ASP A 17 -9.93 -3.07 -14.47
C ASP A 17 -10.59 -3.38 -13.12
N PHE A 18 -10.81 -2.36 -12.29
CA PHE A 18 -11.40 -2.56 -10.96
C PHE A 18 -12.93 -2.52 -11.04
N GLU A 19 -13.55 -3.57 -10.52
CA GLU A 19 -14.99 -3.75 -10.47
C GLU A 19 -15.55 -3.64 -9.05
N GLU A 20 -16.85 -3.42 -8.90
CA GLU A 20 -17.53 -3.41 -7.61
C GLU A 20 -17.29 -4.70 -6.83
N GLY A 21 -16.99 -4.58 -5.54
CA GLY A 21 -16.70 -5.70 -4.65
C GLY A 21 -15.25 -6.16 -4.69
N GLU A 22 -14.44 -5.64 -5.59
CA GLU A 22 -13.03 -6.02 -5.70
C GLU A 22 -12.21 -5.43 -4.54
N LYS A 23 -11.28 -6.23 -4.02
CA LYS A 23 -10.35 -5.82 -2.98
C LYS A 23 -9.12 -5.18 -3.61
N VAL A 24 -8.79 -3.99 -3.16
CA VAL A 24 -7.70 -3.17 -3.71
C VAL A 24 -6.84 -2.58 -2.59
N VAL A 25 -5.65 -2.14 -2.94
CA VAL A 25 -4.79 -1.39 -2.04
C VAL A 25 -4.60 0.01 -2.61
N TYR A 26 -4.91 1.00 -1.79
CA TYR A 26 -4.68 2.40 -2.10
C TYR A 26 -3.48 2.90 -1.30
N PRO A 27 -2.40 3.34 -1.97
CA PRO A 27 -1.19 3.79 -1.29
C PRO A 27 -1.49 4.82 -0.20
N HIS A 28 -0.84 4.74 0.94
CA HIS A 28 -1.04 5.51 2.16
C HIS A 28 -2.29 5.20 2.98
N HIS A 29 -3.31 4.60 2.35
CA HIS A 29 -4.58 4.35 3.01
C HIS A 29 -4.76 2.88 3.34
N GLY A 30 -4.11 1.98 2.61
CA GLY A 30 -4.16 0.55 2.81
C GLY A 30 -5.24 -0.15 2.00
N ALA A 31 -5.57 -1.36 2.41
CA ALA A 31 -6.55 -2.18 1.72
C ALA A 31 -7.98 -1.68 1.91
N GLY A 32 -8.75 -1.79 0.86
CA GLY A 32 -10.15 -1.40 0.83
C GLY A 32 -10.94 -2.23 -0.16
N VAL A 33 -12.22 -1.96 -0.23
CA VAL A 33 -13.13 -2.61 -1.18
C VAL A 33 -13.77 -1.55 -2.07
N VAL A 34 -13.87 -1.85 -3.36
CA VAL A 34 -14.59 -1.00 -4.31
C VAL A 34 -16.08 -1.17 -4.05
N LEU A 35 -16.71 -0.10 -3.54
CA LEU A 35 -18.16 -0.11 -3.27
C LEU A 35 -18.96 0.10 -4.52
N LYS A 36 -18.52 1.03 -5.37
CA LYS A 36 -19.22 1.34 -6.63
C LYS A 36 -18.29 2.07 -7.61
N LYS A 37 -18.66 1.96 -8.87
CA LYS A 37 -18.07 2.66 -10.00
C LYS A 37 -19.17 3.49 -10.64
N GLU A 38 -19.06 4.79 -10.55
CA GLU A 38 -20.12 5.71 -11.01
C GLU A 38 -19.58 6.89 -11.78
N SER A 39 -20.37 7.35 -12.75
CA SER A 39 -20.08 8.58 -13.48
C SER A 39 -20.75 9.75 -12.79
N THR A 40 -20.00 10.80 -12.57
CA THR A 40 -20.48 12.05 -11.95
C THR A 40 -20.13 13.24 -12.84
N GLU A 41 -21.08 14.10 -13.07
CA GLU A 41 -20.85 15.35 -13.76
C GLU A 41 -20.36 16.41 -12.75
N LEU A 42 -19.17 16.94 -12.99
CA LEU A 42 -18.56 17.98 -12.18
C LEU A 42 -17.98 19.05 -13.10
N LEU A 43 -18.39 20.31 -12.89
CA LEU A 43 -17.91 21.47 -13.67
C LEU A 43 -18.10 21.29 -15.21
N GLY A 44 -19.19 20.65 -15.61
CA GLY A 44 -19.53 20.41 -17.02
C GLY A 44 -18.79 19.24 -17.66
N GLU A 45 -17.96 18.52 -16.90
CA GLU A 45 -17.29 17.31 -17.36
C GLU A 45 -17.84 16.09 -16.65
N THR A 46 -18.15 15.05 -17.42
CA THR A 46 -18.54 13.74 -16.88
C THR A 46 -17.30 12.91 -16.68
N ARG A 47 -17.05 12.50 -15.43
CA ARG A 47 -15.95 11.61 -15.06
C ARG A 47 -16.45 10.39 -14.30
N GLU A 48 -15.81 9.27 -14.53
CA GLU A 48 -16.05 8.05 -13.78
C GLU A 48 -15.16 8.00 -12.55
N TYR A 49 -15.74 7.63 -11.42
CA TYR A 49 -15.04 7.51 -10.13
C TYR A 49 -15.25 6.13 -9.54
N LEU A 50 -14.19 5.62 -8.90
CA LEU A 50 -14.29 4.50 -7.99
C LEU A 50 -14.51 5.03 -6.58
N THR A 51 -15.52 4.50 -5.90
CA THR A 51 -15.73 4.74 -4.47
C THR A 51 -15.15 3.55 -3.71
N ILE A 52 -14.14 3.79 -2.89
CA ILE A 52 -13.40 2.76 -2.17
C ILE A 52 -13.57 2.99 -0.67
N LYS A 53 -14.01 1.96 0.04
CA LYS A 53 -14.06 1.96 1.49
C LYS A 53 -12.75 1.39 2.03
N ILE A 54 -12.00 2.21 2.75
CA ILE A 54 -10.74 1.81 3.38
C ILE A 54 -11.04 1.07 4.68
N LEU A 55 -10.38 -0.06 4.85
CA LEU A 55 -10.72 -1.01 5.91
C LEU A 55 -10.34 -0.53 7.31
N HIS A 56 -9.11 -0.02 7.48
CA HIS A 56 -8.58 0.23 8.82
C HIS A 56 -9.10 1.50 9.52
N ASN A 57 -9.69 2.44 8.78
CA ASN A 57 -10.15 3.71 9.34
C ASN A 57 -11.58 4.10 8.93
N ASP A 58 -12.31 3.20 8.30
CA ASP A 58 -13.66 3.42 7.77
C ASP A 58 -13.80 4.62 6.80
N MET A 59 -12.69 5.13 6.31
CA MET A 59 -12.70 6.25 5.39
C MET A 59 -13.16 5.80 4.00
N THR A 60 -13.99 6.63 3.37
CA THR A 60 -14.39 6.42 1.98
C THR A 60 -13.67 7.41 1.10
N VAL A 61 -13.00 6.94 0.08
CA VAL A 61 -12.29 7.77 -0.89
C VAL A 61 -12.88 7.61 -2.28
N LYS A 62 -12.87 8.68 -3.06
CA LYS A 62 -13.26 8.67 -4.47
C LYS A 62 -12.04 8.90 -5.33
N VAL A 63 -11.79 7.99 -6.25
CA VAL A 63 -10.64 8.02 -7.15
C VAL A 63 -11.14 8.07 -8.59
N PRO A 64 -10.76 9.08 -9.38
CA PRO A 64 -11.06 9.07 -10.81
C PRO A 64 -10.46 7.83 -11.47
N THR A 65 -11.24 7.12 -12.30
CA THR A 65 -10.77 5.89 -12.95
C THR A 65 -9.56 6.14 -13.84
N GLU A 66 -9.50 7.28 -14.48
CA GLU A 66 -8.36 7.70 -15.31
C GLU A 66 -7.06 7.88 -14.50
N ASN A 67 -7.15 8.11 -13.18
CA ASN A 67 -6.00 8.26 -12.29
C ASN A 67 -5.74 7.03 -11.42
N ALA A 68 -6.56 5.99 -11.52
CA ALA A 68 -6.47 4.84 -10.63
C ALA A 68 -5.08 4.20 -10.66
N GLN A 69 -4.52 3.99 -11.83
CA GLN A 69 -3.18 3.40 -11.95
C GLN A 69 -2.07 4.38 -11.58
N SER A 70 -2.19 5.64 -11.96
CA SER A 70 -1.18 6.67 -11.64
C SER A 70 -1.08 6.96 -10.15
N THR A 71 -2.16 6.73 -9.39
CA THR A 71 -2.16 6.83 -7.92
C THR A 71 -1.60 5.59 -7.23
N GLY A 72 -1.26 4.56 -7.99
CA GLY A 72 -0.72 3.31 -7.46
C GLY A 72 -1.78 2.34 -6.93
N LEU A 73 -3.05 2.56 -7.24
CA LEU A 73 -4.12 1.63 -6.90
C LEU A 73 -3.81 0.26 -7.53
N ARG A 74 -3.81 -0.79 -6.73
CA ARG A 74 -3.45 -2.14 -7.16
C ARG A 74 -4.33 -3.20 -6.49
N PRO A 75 -4.41 -4.42 -7.09
CA PRO A 75 -5.07 -5.53 -6.40
C PRO A 75 -4.32 -5.92 -5.12
N VAL A 76 -5.03 -6.57 -4.21
CA VAL A 76 -4.44 -7.21 -3.03
C VAL A 76 -3.52 -8.35 -3.45
N ILE A 77 -2.42 -8.54 -2.74
CA ILE A 77 -1.44 -9.59 -3.03
C ILE A 77 -2.04 -11.00 -2.94
N ASP A 78 -1.45 -11.93 -3.68
CA ASP A 78 -1.79 -13.35 -3.64
C ASP A 78 -0.97 -14.12 -2.58
N GLU A 79 -1.21 -15.42 -2.46
CA GLU A 79 -0.51 -16.26 -1.47
C GLU A 79 1.01 -16.36 -1.71
N ASP A 80 1.45 -16.37 -2.96
CA ASP A 80 2.88 -16.42 -3.27
C ASP A 80 3.58 -15.12 -2.89
N GLU A 81 2.93 -14.00 -3.15
CA GLU A 81 3.43 -12.70 -2.72
C GLU A 81 3.45 -12.54 -1.20
N ILE A 82 2.47 -13.11 -0.49
CA ILE A 82 2.46 -13.15 0.98
C ILE A 82 3.72 -13.85 1.51
N LYS A 83 4.10 -14.96 0.94
CA LYS A 83 5.33 -15.68 1.33
C LYS A 83 6.57 -14.83 1.16
N LYS A 84 6.65 -14.06 0.07
CA LYS A 84 7.74 -13.12 -0.19
C LYS A 84 7.75 -11.98 0.81
N VAL A 85 6.58 -11.44 1.15
CA VAL A 85 6.46 -10.38 2.18
C VAL A 85 6.91 -10.88 3.54
N ILE A 86 6.51 -12.07 3.93
CA ILE A 86 6.96 -12.73 5.17
C ILE A 86 8.49 -12.89 5.18
N SER A 87 9.07 -13.26 4.05
CA SER A 87 10.52 -13.34 3.90
C SER A 87 11.20 -11.99 4.14
N VAL A 88 10.64 -10.90 3.60
CA VAL A 88 11.15 -9.53 3.84
C VAL A 88 11.05 -9.17 5.32
N LEU A 89 9.93 -9.47 5.98
CA LEU A 89 9.73 -9.19 7.40
C LEU A 89 10.71 -9.95 8.29
N SER A 90 11.17 -11.12 7.85
CA SER A 90 12.11 -11.98 8.58
C SER A 90 13.57 -11.68 8.28
N ASP A 91 13.84 -10.80 7.33
CA ASP A 91 15.18 -10.45 6.88
C ASP A 91 15.88 -9.48 7.85
N GLU A 92 17.17 -9.27 7.61
CA GLU A 92 17.96 -8.31 8.38
C GLU A 92 17.53 -6.86 8.12
N VAL A 93 17.82 -5.99 9.09
CA VAL A 93 17.59 -4.55 8.93
C VAL A 93 18.40 -4.02 7.74
N SER A 94 17.72 -3.36 6.82
CA SER A 94 18.42 -2.58 5.80
C SER A 94 18.90 -1.25 6.36
N ASP A 95 19.94 -0.70 5.74
CA ASP A 95 20.51 0.57 6.17
C ASP A 95 19.51 1.71 6.03
N MET A 96 19.19 2.34 7.15
CA MET A 96 18.42 3.58 7.16
C MET A 96 19.34 4.78 7.43
N PRO A 97 19.01 5.96 6.91
CA PRO A 97 19.73 7.17 7.27
C PRO A 97 19.78 7.37 8.80
N LYS A 98 20.92 7.77 9.32
CA LYS A 98 21.11 8.01 10.76
C LYS A 98 20.46 9.30 11.24
N ASN A 99 20.41 10.30 10.40
CA ASN A 99 19.74 11.56 10.67
C ASN A 99 18.22 11.35 10.71
N TRP A 100 17.56 11.85 11.75
CA TRP A 100 16.12 11.65 11.94
C TRP A 100 15.28 12.17 10.79
N ASN A 101 15.54 13.39 10.32
CA ASN A 101 14.77 13.99 9.22
C ASN A 101 14.90 13.18 7.92
N ARG A 102 16.12 12.73 7.62
CA ARG A 102 16.38 11.90 6.43
C ARG A 102 15.75 10.54 6.55
N ARG A 103 15.82 9.94 7.71
CA ARG A 103 15.20 8.63 7.98
C ARG A 103 13.69 8.69 7.89
N PHE A 104 13.08 9.70 8.47
CA PHE A 104 11.64 9.93 8.42
C PHE A 104 11.16 10.08 6.98
N LYS A 105 11.83 10.93 6.20
CA LYS A 105 11.53 11.13 4.78
C LYS A 105 11.73 9.86 3.96
N TYR A 106 12.81 9.14 4.19
CA TYR A 106 13.13 7.89 3.53
C TYR A 106 12.02 6.85 3.70
N ASN A 107 11.59 6.62 4.92
CA ASN A 107 10.52 5.69 5.23
C ASN A 107 9.16 6.17 4.69
N LYS A 108 8.89 7.46 4.78
CA LYS A 108 7.66 8.05 4.25
C LYS A 108 7.54 7.86 2.74
N GLU A 109 8.62 8.06 2.01
CA GLU A 109 8.66 7.85 0.55
C GLU A 109 8.45 6.37 0.19
N LYS A 110 9.00 5.44 0.94
CA LYS A 110 8.77 4.01 0.75
C LYS A 110 7.31 3.62 0.92
N ILE A 111 6.64 4.16 1.94
CA ILE A 111 5.20 3.93 2.14
C ILE A 111 4.40 4.48 0.95
N LYS A 112 4.81 5.61 0.40
CA LYS A 112 4.15 6.26 -0.74
C LYS A 112 4.20 5.47 -2.04
N THR A 113 5.18 4.62 -2.23
CA THR A 113 5.29 3.84 -3.48
C THR A 113 4.13 2.89 -3.68
N GLY A 114 3.42 2.51 -2.62
CA GLY A 114 2.38 1.49 -2.65
C GLY A 114 2.91 0.07 -2.83
N ASN A 115 4.21 -0.12 -2.89
CA ASN A 115 4.84 -1.43 -3.00
C ASN A 115 4.81 -2.15 -1.65
N VAL A 116 4.20 -3.32 -1.60
CA VAL A 116 4.04 -4.09 -0.36
C VAL A 116 5.38 -4.51 0.25
N PHE A 117 6.38 -4.78 -0.57
CA PHE A 117 7.71 -5.18 -0.10
C PHE A 117 8.45 -4.03 0.55
N GLU A 118 8.33 -2.83 0.01
CA GLU A 118 8.87 -1.62 0.61
C GLU A 118 8.17 -1.25 1.90
N LEU A 119 6.84 -1.42 1.94
CA LEU A 119 6.06 -1.24 3.17
C LEU A 119 6.50 -2.23 4.26
N ALA A 120 6.67 -3.49 3.91
CA ALA A 120 7.16 -4.54 4.82
C ALA A 120 8.56 -4.21 5.36
N GLU A 121 9.44 -3.69 4.51
CA GLU A 121 10.78 -3.23 4.92
C GLU A 121 10.70 -2.11 5.95
N VAL A 122 9.84 -1.12 5.74
CA VAL A 122 9.61 -0.04 6.71
C VAL A 122 9.12 -0.59 8.05
N VAL A 123 8.13 -1.46 8.01
CA VAL A 123 7.59 -2.10 9.24
C VAL A 123 8.68 -2.86 9.98
N ARG A 124 9.45 -3.68 9.29
CA ARG A 124 10.57 -4.43 9.87
C ARG A 124 11.62 -3.49 10.50
N ASN A 125 12.08 -2.53 9.75
CA ASN A 125 13.16 -1.64 10.18
C ASN A 125 12.74 -0.80 11.39
N LEU A 126 11.52 -0.27 11.40
CA LEU A 126 11.01 0.50 12.53
C LEU A 126 10.73 -0.37 13.75
N ALA A 127 10.22 -1.59 13.57
CA ALA A 127 10.03 -2.55 14.65
C ALA A 127 11.34 -2.86 15.36
N LEU A 128 12.38 -3.12 14.60
CA LEU A 128 13.70 -3.46 15.14
C LEU A 128 14.36 -2.26 15.81
N ARG A 129 14.21 -1.08 15.25
CA ARG A 129 14.70 0.16 15.86
C ARG A 129 13.98 0.46 17.18
N GLU A 130 12.67 0.24 17.25
CA GLU A 130 11.92 0.38 18.52
C GLU A 130 12.48 -0.52 19.59
N MET A 131 12.83 -1.75 19.27
CA MET A 131 13.41 -2.71 20.21
C MET A 131 14.81 -2.31 20.67
N GLU A 132 15.63 -1.73 19.80
CA GLU A 132 17.03 -1.43 20.08
C GLU A 132 17.25 -0.04 20.69
N LYS A 133 16.59 0.97 20.16
CA LYS A 133 16.86 2.39 20.45
C LYS A 133 15.61 3.19 20.83
N GLY A 134 14.43 2.62 20.59
CA GLY A 134 13.18 3.36 20.67
C GLY A 134 12.94 4.28 19.46
N LEU A 135 11.69 4.65 19.27
CA LEU A 135 11.26 5.55 18.21
C LEU A 135 10.82 6.89 18.79
N SER A 136 11.05 7.96 18.04
CA SER A 136 10.43 9.26 18.31
C SER A 136 8.90 9.18 18.14
N THR A 137 8.17 10.17 18.66
CA THR A 137 6.70 10.22 18.54
C THR A 137 6.24 10.16 17.08
N GLY A 138 6.89 10.91 16.19
CA GLY A 138 6.57 10.88 14.75
C GLY A 138 6.83 9.52 14.10
N GLU A 139 7.94 8.87 14.46
CA GLU A 139 8.27 7.54 13.97
C GLU A 139 7.33 6.47 14.53
N LYS A 140 6.88 6.58 15.77
CA LYS A 140 5.87 5.69 16.36
C LYS A 140 4.54 5.77 15.62
N GLN A 141 4.10 6.97 15.30
CA GLN A 141 2.88 7.17 14.50
C GLN A 141 3.01 6.56 13.11
N MET A 142 4.13 6.78 12.44
CA MET A 142 4.44 6.19 11.14
C MET A 142 4.46 4.65 11.21
N TYR A 143 5.11 4.08 12.21
CA TYR A 143 5.18 2.64 12.43
C TYR A 143 3.80 2.03 12.65
N THR A 144 2.98 2.64 13.51
CA THR A 144 1.61 2.20 13.77
C THR A 144 0.77 2.21 12.50
N ARG A 145 0.88 3.28 11.72
CA ARG A 145 0.18 3.41 10.44
C ARG A 145 0.65 2.37 9.43
N ALA A 146 1.95 2.21 9.26
CA ALA A 146 2.53 1.23 8.34
C ALA A 146 2.10 -0.21 8.69
N LYS A 147 2.11 -0.58 9.97
CA LYS A 147 1.59 -1.87 10.43
C LYS A 147 0.13 -2.09 10.08
N LYS A 148 -0.70 -1.10 10.28
CA LYS A 148 -2.14 -1.19 9.97
C LYS A 148 -2.39 -1.34 8.48
N ILE A 149 -1.65 -0.62 7.65
CA ILE A 149 -1.74 -0.74 6.20
C ILE A 149 -1.35 -2.16 5.77
N LEU A 150 -0.24 -2.68 6.26
CA LEU A 150 0.23 -4.03 5.94
C LEU A 150 -0.74 -5.09 6.46
N ALA A 151 -1.23 -4.96 7.69
CA ALA A 151 -2.21 -5.87 8.29
C ALA A 151 -3.52 -5.89 7.50
N SER A 152 -3.98 -4.75 7.00
CA SER A 152 -5.18 -4.68 6.17
C SER A 152 -5.06 -5.48 4.88
N GLU A 153 -3.89 -5.48 4.28
CA GLU A 153 -3.62 -6.29 3.09
C GLU A 153 -3.60 -7.78 3.40
N PHE A 154 -2.92 -8.18 4.47
CA PHE A 154 -2.93 -9.58 4.93
C PHE A 154 -4.33 -10.06 5.30
N MET A 155 -5.11 -9.21 5.91
CA MET A 155 -6.48 -9.51 6.30
C MET A 155 -7.34 -9.90 5.09
N TYR A 156 -7.25 -9.14 4.02
CA TYR A 156 -7.94 -9.46 2.78
C TYR A 156 -7.33 -10.64 2.03
N ALA A 157 -6.01 -10.74 1.99
CA ALA A 157 -5.32 -11.79 1.26
C ALA A 157 -5.49 -13.16 1.92
N LEU A 158 -5.53 -13.22 3.25
CA LEU A 158 -5.63 -14.46 4.02
C LEU A 158 -7.02 -14.70 4.62
N ASP A 159 -7.97 -13.80 4.42
CA ASP A 159 -9.29 -13.84 5.03
C ASP A 159 -9.24 -13.95 6.58
N LYS A 160 -8.31 -13.19 7.18
CA LYS A 160 -8.14 -13.08 8.64
C LYS A 160 -8.68 -11.76 9.16
N ASP A 161 -8.91 -11.66 10.46
CA ASP A 161 -9.20 -10.39 11.11
C ASP A 161 -7.94 -9.52 11.27
N GLU A 162 -8.11 -8.25 11.62
CA GLU A 162 -7.02 -7.28 11.77
C GLU A 162 -5.99 -7.73 12.81
N GLU A 163 -6.45 -8.24 13.96
CA GLU A 163 -5.59 -8.71 15.03
C GLU A 163 -4.74 -9.90 14.59
N GLY A 164 -5.34 -10.90 13.94
CA GLY A 164 -4.62 -12.05 13.41
C GLY A 164 -3.59 -11.68 12.34
N ALA A 165 -3.87 -10.68 11.51
CA ALA A 165 -2.95 -10.19 10.51
C ALA A 165 -1.76 -9.42 11.12
N GLU A 166 -2.00 -8.60 12.14
CA GLU A 166 -0.95 -7.90 12.88
C GLU A 166 -0.04 -8.89 13.63
N GLU A 167 -0.62 -9.88 14.28
CA GLU A 167 0.13 -10.93 14.98
C GLU A 167 1.04 -11.68 14.02
N LEU A 168 0.56 -12.03 12.84
CA LEU A 168 1.35 -12.72 11.82
C LEU A 168 2.58 -11.89 11.43
N SER A 169 2.42 -10.60 11.22
CA SER A 169 3.52 -9.68 10.90
C SER A 169 4.54 -9.62 12.04
N LEU A 170 4.08 -9.46 13.28
CA LEU A 170 4.94 -9.31 14.45
C LEU A 170 5.70 -10.58 14.80
N ILE A 171 5.11 -11.76 14.63
CA ILE A 171 5.78 -13.04 14.86
C ILE A 171 7.01 -13.18 13.97
N HIS A 172 6.92 -12.81 12.70
CA HIS A 172 8.03 -12.90 11.76
C HIS A 172 9.14 -11.89 12.01
N ILE A 173 8.82 -10.73 12.55
CA ILE A 173 9.80 -9.69 12.91
C ILE A 173 10.52 -10.03 14.21
N SER A 174 9.81 -10.57 15.19
CA SER A 174 10.31 -10.75 16.56
C SER A 174 11.07 -12.05 16.81
N GLU A 175 11.40 -12.85 15.79
CA GLU A 175 12.26 -14.03 15.95
C GLU A 175 13.75 -13.65 15.91
N PRO A 176 14.38 -13.31 17.05
CA PRO A 176 15.77 -12.82 17.06
C PRO A 176 16.80 -13.90 16.78
N THR A 177 16.39 -15.15 16.83
CA THR A 177 17.28 -16.31 16.66
C THR A 177 17.72 -16.55 15.22
N ARG A 178 17.12 -15.87 14.27
CA ARG A 178 17.44 -16.01 12.83
C ARG A 178 18.49 -15.02 12.33
N ARG A 179 19.14 -14.29 13.25
CA ARG A 179 20.09 -13.23 12.95
C ARG A 179 21.50 -13.56 13.36
N HIS A 180 21.89 -14.72 13.09
CA HIS A 180 23.30 -15.09 13.26
C HIS A 180 24.06 -14.82 11.99
#